data_f3d04054c6e2df3f691de212737a05b5
#
_entry.id   f3d04054c6e2df3f691de212737a05b5
#
_cell.length_a   1.000
_cell.length_b   1.000
_cell.length_c   1.000
_cell.angle_alpha   90.00
_cell.angle_beta   90.00
_cell.angle_gamma   90.00
#
_symmetry.space_group_name_H-M   'P 1'
#
loop_
_entity.id
_entity.type
_entity.pdbx_description
1 polymer ?
#
loop_
_entity_poly.entity_id
_entity_poly.type
_entity_poly.pdbx_seq_one_letter_code
_entity_poly.pdbx_strand_id
1 'polypeptide(L)'
;MKQPPFPRPSAVVDSRVGDYGPALLALEDGRLFPGIAFGAMRSGHGDLVVNTSQTGYQEIATDPSYAGQLVVMTYPLIGNYGRVRYDDQSERPWLRGLIVANATAAVLDDARQLATMLRESGIPAIAGVDTRALARHLRSSGSLRAIVTAPGQTDEDEARALAREVPRWEDQDFVAEVSPAAARDEGDPSEGGPLVAIIDFGLKTNIVRSLRRRGARVRVLPHTATAAEALAADVDGVVFSPGPGDPARLSGPVALARAAIADGRPLLGICLGHQIIGRAAGANTRRLPFGHHAANHPVKDLETGLVQVTAQNHEVTVIGETLPEASGFVVSQIDLNDGSVEGLRHRTLPIETVQYHPEGGPGPLDALAVFDRFVSAATARHGGGEPEPTVGKVEAVHLDTAELQRRLQGMD
;
A
#
# COMPACT_ATOMS: atom_id res chain seq x y z
N MET A 1 7.84 -28.68 -38.89
CA MET A 1 8.09 -27.69 -37.80
C MET A 1 6.76 -26.99 -37.53
N LYS A 2 6.12 -27.24 -36.41
CA LYS A 2 4.93 -26.47 -35.99
C LYS A 2 5.39 -25.05 -35.67
N GLN A 3 4.81 -24.03 -36.29
CA GLN A 3 5.02 -22.65 -35.88
C GLN A 3 4.71 -22.52 -34.37
N PRO A 4 5.51 -21.79 -33.59
CA PRO A 4 5.17 -21.50 -32.21
C PRO A 4 3.80 -20.81 -32.17
N PRO A 5 2.93 -21.14 -31.21
CA PRO A 5 1.53 -20.69 -31.20
C PRO A 5 1.33 -19.19 -31.02
N PHE A 6 2.41 -18.41 -30.78
CA PHE A 6 2.33 -16.97 -30.59
C PHE A 6 3.42 -16.25 -31.38
N PRO A 7 3.10 -15.11 -32.05
CA PRO A 7 4.13 -14.27 -32.64
C PRO A 7 5.09 -13.83 -31.52
N ARG A 8 6.40 -14.02 -31.71
CA ARG A 8 7.40 -13.46 -30.80
C ARG A 8 7.20 -11.95 -30.78
N PRO A 9 6.92 -11.34 -29.60
CA PRO A 9 6.87 -9.90 -29.52
C PRO A 9 8.28 -9.37 -29.88
N SER A 10 8.39 -8.67 -30.97
CA SER A 10 9.63 -8.03 -31.35
C SER A 10 10.00 -6.97 -30.29
N ALA A 11 11.18 -7.12 -29.67
CA ALA A 11 11.84 -6.14 -28.80
C ALA A 11 11.12 -5.76 -27.48
N VAL A 12 10.51 -6.71 -26.80
CA VAL A 12 9.78 -6.48 -25.54
C VAL A 12 10.71 -6.44 -24.31
N VAL A 13 11.88 -7.05 -24.43
CA VAL A 13 12.91 -7.06 -23.39
C VAL A 13 14.20 -6.51 -23.99
N ASP A 14 14.72 -5.46 -23.36
CA ASP A 14 16.05 -4.92 -23.69
C ASP A 14 17.10 -6.01 -23.47
N SER A 15 18.01 -6.20 -24.41
CA SER A 15 19.06 -7.23 -24.34
C SER A 15 19.93 -7.12 -23.07
N ARG A 16 20.03 -5.93 -22.50
CA ARG A 16 20.74 -5.67 -21.26
C ARG A 16 19.98 -6.15 -20.01
N VAL A 17 18.66 -6.31 -20.09
CA VAL A 17 17.80 -6.82 -19.01
C VAL A 17 17.94 -8.34 -18.90
N GLY A 18 18.11 -9.03 -20.02
CA GLY A 18 18.19 -10.48 -20.14
C GLY A 18 16.86 -11.12 -20.53
N ASP A 19 16.91 -11.97 -21.55
CA ASP A 19 15.81 -12.83 -22.00
C ASP A 19 16.07 -14.25 -21.48
N TYR A 20 15.24 -14.69 -20.53
CA TYR A 20 15.34 -16.01 -19.89
C TYR A 20 14.37 -17.05 -20.48
N GLY A 21 13.74 -16.70 -21.58
CA GLY A 21 12.82 -17.58 -22.30
C GLY A 21 11.35 -17.36 -21.98
N PRO A 22 10.47 -18.14 -22.64
CA PRO A 22 9.02 -17.99 -22.54
C PRO A 22 8.52 -18.33 -21.14
N ALA A 23 7.60 -17.51 -20.64
CA ALA A 23 6.87 -17.72 -19.40
C ALA A 23 5.39 -17.42 -19.60
N LEU A 24 4.54 -17.87 -18.67
CA LEU A 24 3.11 -17.64 -18.68
C LEU A 24 2.70 -16.90 -17.40
N LEU A 25 1.80 -15.92 -17.57
CA LEU A 25 0.94 -15.46 -16.50
C LEU A 25 -0.38 -16.21 -16.64
N ALA A 26 -0.73 -17.06 -15.68
CA ALA A 26 -1.98 -17.79 -15.62
C ALA A 26 -2.87 -17.26 -14.52
N LEU A 27 -4.15 -17.01 -14.82
CA LEU A 27 -5.17 -16.56 -13.88
C LEU A 27 -6.05 -17.73 -13.43
N GLU A 28 -6.60 -17.65 -12.22
CA GLU A 28 -7.48 -18.70 -11.66
C GLU A 28 -8.75 -18.96 -12.49
N ASP A 29 -9.20 -17.97 -13.27
CA ASP A 29 -10.32 -18.11 -14.20
C ASP A 29 -9.97 -18.87 -15.49
N GLY A 30 -8.69 -19.25 -15.65
CA GLY A 30 -8.17 -20.02 -16.78
C GLY A 30 -7.59 -19.17 -17.92
N ARG A 31 -7.62 -17.83 -17.84
CA ARG A 31 -6.95 -16.98 -18.83
C ARG A 31 -5.44 -17.07 -18.73
N LEU A 32 -4.79 -17.01 -19.89
CA LEU A 32 -3.33 -17.03 -20.02
C LEU A 32 -2.85 -15.79 -20.76
N PHE A 33 -1.73 -15.28 -20.30
CA PHE A 33 -0.98 -14.20 -20.96
C PHE A 33 0.48 -14.66 -21.14
N PRO A 34 0.89 -14.97 -22.37
CA PRO A 34 2.26 -15.35 -22.65
C PRO A 34 3.19 -14.13 -22.61
N GLY A 35 4.44 -14.38 -22.25
CA GLY A 35 5.48 -13.35 -22.23
C GLY A 35 6.88 -13.94 -22.12
N ILE A 36 7.83 -13.09 -21.80
CA ILE A 36 9.26 -13.40 -21.64
C ILE A 36 9.66 -13.12 -20.21
N ALA A 37 10.29 -14.11 -19.55
CA ALA A 37 10.81 -13.94 -18.20
C ALA A 37 12.04 -13.01 -18.20
N PHE A 38 12.13 -12.11 -17.18
CA PHE A 38 13.29 -11.22 -17.02
C PHE A 38 13.74 -11.01 -15.56
N GLY A 39 13.06 -11.58 -14.60
CA GLY A 39 13.41 -11.57 -13.17
C GLY A 39 14.10 -12.85 -12.72
N ALA A 40 13.74 -13.37 -11.55
CA ALA A 40 14.22 -14.64 -11.05
C ALA A 40 13.66 -15.82 -11.85
N MET A 41 14.47 -16.87 -11.99
CA MET A 41 14.16 -18.09 -12.74
C MET A 41 13.30 -19.07 -11.92
N ARG A 42 12.20 -18.58 -11.37
CA ARG A 42 11.26 -19.35 -10.55
C ARG A 42 9.82 -18.87 -10.77
N SER A 43 8.86 -19.65 -10.34
CA SER A 43 7.48 -19.23 -10.31
C SER A 43 7.20 -18.31 -9.11
N GLY A 44 6.22 -17.41 -9.28
CA GLY A 44 5.67 -16.57 -8.20
C GLY A 44 4.16 -16.49 -8.34
N HIS A 45 3.47 -16.45 -7.22
CA HIS A 45 2.01 -16.46 -7.17
C HIS A 45 1.45 -15.52 -6.10
N GLY A 46 0.22 -15.12 -6.27
CA GLY A 46 -0.50 -14.25 -5.34
C GLY A 46 -1.72 -13.61 -5.99
N ASP A 47 -2.32 -12.67 -5.30
CA ASP A 47 -3.37 -11.82 -5.85
C ASP A 47 -2.78 -10.86 -6.89
N LEU A 48 -3.49 -10.72 -8.00
CA LEU A 48 -3.04 -9.89 -9.12
C LEU A 48 -3.65 -8.50 -9.01
N VAL A 49 -2.80 -7.49 -8.84
CA VAL A 49 -3.20 -6.09 -8.73
C VAL A 49 -2.66 -5.25 -9.87
N VAL A 50 -3.41 -4.23 -10.28
CA VAL A 50 -3.04 -3.34 -11.38
C VAL A 50 -2.65 -1.98 -10.83
N ASN A 51 -1.38 -1.62 -10.96
CA ASN A 51 -0.89 -0.30 -10.63
C ASN A 51 -0.83 0.59 -11.89
N THR A 52 -1.48 1.75 -11.82
CA THR A 52 -1.57 2.71 -12.94
C THR A 52 -0.60 3.89 -12.82
N SER A 53 0.30 3.88 -11.86
CA SER A 53 1.33 4.91 -11.70
C SER A 53 2.26 4.96 -12.91
N GLN A 54 2.63 6.18 -13.33
CA GLN A 54 3.53 6.40 -14.46
C GLN A 54 5.00 6.18 -14.10
N THR A 55 5.34 6.32 -12.82
CA THR A 55 6.70 6.20 -12.26
C THR A 55 6.64 5.45 -10.94
N GLY A 56 7.81 5.17 -10.35
CA GLY A 56 7.88 4.62 -9.00
C GLY A 56 7.87 3.10 -8.94
N TYR A 57 8.31 2.42 -9.99
CA TYR A 57 8.37 0.95 -9.98
C TYR A 57 9.31 0.40 -8.90
N GLN A 58 10.33 1.15 -8.51
CA GLN A 58 11.24 0.78 -7.44
C GLN A 58 10.56 0.87 -6.07
N GLU A 59 9.90 2.00 -5.81
CA GLU A 59 9.15 2.26 -4.60
C GLU A 59 8.02 1.24 -4.44
N ILE A 60 7.29 0.95 -5.53
CA ILE A 60 6.26 -0.10 -5.58
C ILE A 60 6.87 -1.46 -5.25
N ALA A 61 8.02 -1.81 -5.83
CA ALA A 61 8.66 -3.09 -5.57
C ALA A 61 9.11 -3.25 -4.12
N THR A 62 9.56 -2.16 -3.48
CA THR A 62 10.08 -2.15 -2.11
C THR A 62 9.07 -1.74 -1.04
N ASP A 63 7.80 -1.47 -1.43
CA ASP A 63 6.70 -1.22 -0.48
C ASP A 63 6.22 -2.55 0.12
N PRO A 64 6.33 -2.73 1.46
CA PRO A 64 5.89 -3.97 2.11
C PRO A 64 4.40 -4.28 1.94
N SER A 65 3.57 -3.27 1.65
CA SER A 65 2.13 -3.46 1.43
C SER A 65 1.81 -4.32 0.21
N TYR A 66 2.77 -4.53 -0.72
CA TYR A 66 2.62 -5.46 -1.85
C TYR A 66 3.00 -6.92 -1.50
N ALA A 67 3.30 -7.25 -0.25
CA ALA A 67 3.53 -8.65 0.13
C ALA A 67 2.29 -9.51 -0.21
N GLY A 68 2.54 -10.67 -0.83
CA GLY A 68 1.49 -11.56 -1.31
C GLY A 68 0.91 -11.22 -2.69
N GLN A 69 1.34 -10.14 -3.34
CA GLN A 69 0.75 -9.66 -4.59
C GLN A 69 1.67 -9.79 -5.80
N LEU A 70 1.07 -10.10 -6.95
CA LEU A 70 1.64 -9.95 -8.29
C LEU A 70 1.23 -8.58 -8.83
N VAL A 71 2.20 -7.75 -9.21
CA VAL A 71 1.93 -6.36 -9.60
C VAL A 71 2.02 -6.18 -11.11
N VAL A 72 0.94 -5.72 -11.72
CA VAL A 72 0.88 -5.32 -13.13
C VAL A 72 1.12 -3.82 -13.23
N MET A 73 2.19 -3.41 -13.92
CA MET A 73 2.42 -2.01 -14.24
C MET A 73 1.81 -1.67 -15.59
N THR A 74 0.91 -0.68 -15.63
CA THR A 74 0.27 -0.27 -16.88
C THR A 74 1.12 0.69 -17.71
N TYR A 75 2.10 1.37 -17.08
CA TYR A 75 3.06 2.18 -17.80
C TYR A 75 3.91 1.28 -18.73
N PRO A 76 4.09 1.67 -20.01
CA PRO A 76 4.62 0.74 -21.02
C PRO A 76 6.10 0.43 -20.88
N LEU A 77 6.91 1.31 -20.27
CA LEU A 77 8.38 1.17 -20.20
C LEU A 77 8.83 1.09 -18.73
N ILE A 78 9.11 -0.12 -18.25
CA ILE A 78 9.53 -0.33 -16.87
C ILE A 78 11.02 -0.66 -16.79
N GLY A 79 11.75 0.00 -15.88
CA GLY A 79 13.20 -0.09 -15.71
C GLY A 79 13.99 1.05 -16.34
N ASN A 80 13.34 1.95 -17.05
CA ASN A 80 13.94 2.97 -17.92
C ASN A 80 14.82 4.01 -17.20
N TYR A 81 14.61 4.28 -15.90
CA TYR A 81 15.41 5.23 -15.13
C TYR A 81 16.31 4.56 -14.07
N GLY A 82 16.33 3.21 -14.02
CA GLY A 82 17.18 2.46 -13.10
C GLY A 82 16.67 2.45 -11.67
N ARG A 83 17.58 2.32 -10.70
CA ARG A 83 17.29 2.28 -9.27
C ARG A 83 18.24 3.17 -8.48
N VAL A 84 17.68 3.98 -7.60
CA VAL A 84 18.43 4.80 -6.64
C VAL A 84 18.09 4.32 -5.23
N ARG A 85 19.11 3.92 -4.45
CA ARG A 85 18.90 3.34 -3.11
C ARG A 85 18.08 4.25 -2.17
N TYR A 86 18.15 5.54 -2.37
CA TYR A 86 17.36 6.50 -1.58
C TYR A 86 15.85 6.32 -1.76
N ASP A 87 15.40 5.86 -2.92
CA ASP A 87 13.97 5.70 -3.24
C ASP A 87 13.40 4.37 -2.72
N ASP A 88 14.25 3.46 -2.20
CA ASP A 88 13.78 2.23 -1.56
C ASP A 88 12.91 2.55 -0.35
N GLN A 89 11.73 1.94 -0.29
CA GLN A 89 10.77 2.14 0.80
C GLN A 89 10.99 1.15 1.96
N SER A 90 11.78 0.11 1.73
CA SER A 90 12.25 -0.85 2.74
C SER A 90 13.54 -1.53 2.29
N GLU A 91 14.06 -2.46 3.09
CA GLU A 91 15.35 -3.10 2.84
C GLU A 91 15.37 -4.02 1.61
N ARG A 92 14.22 -4.54 1.18
CA ARG A 92 14.08 -5.47 0.05
C ARG A 92 12.77 -5.29 -0.71
N PRO A 93 12.66 -5.81 -1.94
CA PRO A 93 11.38 -5.95 -2.61
C PRO A 93 10.47 -6.99 -1.91
N TRP A 94 9.16 -6.77 -1.98
CA TRP A 94 8.15 -7.59 -1.31
C TRP A 94 7.13 -8.23 -2.24
N LEU A 95 6.94 -7.67 -3.43
CA LEU A 95 6.01 -8.23 -4.41
C LEU A 95 6.37 -9.69 -4.77
N ARG A 96 5.36 -10.48 -5.12
CA ARG A 96 5.52 -11.90 -5.51
C ARG A 96 5.85 -12.10 -6.98
N GLY A 97 5.72 -11.05 -7.79
CA GLY A 97 6.09 -11.01 -9.19
C GLY A 97 5.73 -9.69 -9.85
N LEU A 98 6.42 -9.36 -10.94
CA LEU A 98 6.20 -8.13 -11.70
C LEU A 98 5.78 -8.44 -13.14
N ILE A 99 4.69 -7.82 -13.58
CA ILE A 99 4.12 -8.01 -14.92
C ILE A 99 4.16 -6.68 -15.66
N VAL A 100 4.80 -6.65 -16.83
CA VAL A 100 5.00 -5.42 -17.60
C VAL A 100 4.75 -5.62 -19.11
N ALA A 101 4.44 -4.53 -19.79
CA ALA A 101 4.39 -4.55 -21.26
C ALA A 101 5.82 -4.65 -21.84
N ASN A 102 6.73 -3.79 -21.40
CA ASN A 102 8.13 -3.81 -21.85
C ASN A 102 9.08 -3.66 -20.66
N ALA A 103 10.11 -4.48 -20.62
CA ALA A 103 11.21 -4.36 -19.66
C ALA A 103 12.41 -3.69 -20.35
N THR A 104 12.86 -2.56 -19.79
CA THR A 104 13.97 -1.77 -20.31
C THR A 104 15.09 -1.66 -19.30
N ALA A 105 16.32 -1.47 -19.80
CA ALA A 105 17.46 -1.15 -18.98
C ALA A 105 17.64 0.37 -18.89
N ALA A 106 18.09 0.85 -17.73
CA ALA A 106 18.45 2.26 -17.56
C ALA A 106 19.60 2.65 -18.52
N VAL A 107 19.56 3.90 -18.96
CA VAL A 107 20.59 4.46 -19.86
C VAL A 107 21.83 4.89 -19.06
N LEU A 108 21.68 5.20 -17.79
CA LEU A 108 22.76 5.69 -16.92
C LEU A 108 23.64 4.51 -16.45
N ASP A 109 24.94 4.61 -16.65
CA ASP A 109 25.92 3.54 -16.37
C ASP A 109 25.98 3.14 -14.89
N ASP A 110 25.73 4.06 -13.95
CA ASP A 110 25.76 3.82 -12.51
C ASP A 110 24.43 3.38 -11.91
N ALA A 111 23.35 3.37 -12.70
CA ALA A 111 22.03 3.00 -12.20
C ALA A 111 21.90 1.48 -12.08
N ARG A 112 21.65 0.98 -10.87
CA ARG A 112 21.30 -0.43 -10.66
C ARG A 112 20.06 -0.78 -11.46
N GLN A 113 20.10 -1.92 -12.14
CA GLN A 113 19.00 -2.36 -12.96
C GLN A 113 17.88 -2.97 -12.12
N LEU A 114 16.63 -2.63 -12.43
CA LEU A 114 15.44 -3.24 -11.80
C LEU A 114 15.47 -4.78 -11.90
N ALA A 115 15.77 -5.30 -13.09
CA ALA A 115 15.84 -6.75 -13.31
C ALA A 115 16.86 -7.44 -12.42
N THR A 116 18.01 -6.80 -12.14
CA THR A 116 19.03 -7.32 -11.22
C THR A 116 18.48 -7.36 -9.78
N MET A 117 17.82 -6.30 -9.33
CA MET A 117 17.18 -6.28 -8.02
C MET A 117 16.16 -7.41 -7.86
N LEU A 118 15.27 -7.57 -8.84
CA LEU A 118 14.25 -8.63 -8.80
C LEU A 118 14.87 -10.01 -8.76
N ARG A 119 15.91 -10.26 -9.59
CA ARG A 119 16.62 -11.54 -9.65
C ARG A 119 17.34 -11.87 -8.35
N GLU A 120 18.09 -10.92 -7.79
CA GLU A 120 18.81 -11.09 -6.53
C GLU A 120 17.88 -11.33 -5.35
N SER A 121 16.66 -10.75 -5.41
CA SER A 121 15.60 -10.92 -4.40
C SER A 121 14.71 -12.15 -4.65
N GLY A 122 14.97 -12.94 -5.69
CA GLY A 122 14.19 -14.14 -5.99
C GLY A 122 12.79 -13.85 -6.53
N ILE A 123 12.55 -12.66 -7.11
CA ILE A 123 11.24 -12.25 -7.61
C ILE A 123 11.15 -12.50 -9.12
N PRO A 124 10.21 -13.34 -9.59
CA PRO A 124 9.98 -13.54 -11.01
C PRO A 124 9.36 -12.31 -11.64
N ALA A 125 9.65 -12.10 -12.93
CA ALA A 125 9.05 -11.04 -13.70
C ALA A 125 8.82 -11.48 -15.14
N ILE A 126 7.74 -10.96 -15.75
CA ILE A 126 7.34 -11.29 -17.12
C ILE A 126 7.05 -10.01 -17.91
N ALA A 127 7.61 -9.91 -19.09
CA ALA A 127 7.40 -8.83 -20.05
C ALA A 127 6.70 -9.34 -21.31
N GLY A 128 6.17 -8.42 -22.11
CA GLY A 128 5.42 -8.75 -23.34
C GLY A 128 3.95 -9.05 -23.09
N VAL A 129 3.48 -8.84 -21.90
CA VAL A 129 2.07 -9.03 -21.53
C VAL A 129 1.25 -7.84 -22.03
N ASP A 130 0.08 -8.11 -22.63
CA ASP A 130 -0.92 -7.07 -22.89
C ASP A 130 -1.53 -6.60 -21.57
N THR A 131 -0.82 -5.68 -20.89
CA THR A 131 -1.23 -5.12 -19.60
C THR A 131 -2.55 -4.35 -19.68
N ARG A 132 -2.90 -3.79 -20.86
CA ARG A 132 -4.18 -3.13 -21.07
C ARG A 132 -5.35 -4.12 -21.10
N ALA A 133 -5.21 -5.22 -21.83
CA ALA A 133 -6.22 -6.28 -21.87
C ALA A 133 -6.39 -6.89 -20.47
N LEU A 134 -5.29 -7.11 -19.76
CA LEU A 134 -5.28 -7.64 -18.39
C LEU A 134 -5.97 -6.68 -17.41
N ALA A 135 -5.65 -5.39 -17.42
CA ALA A 135 -6.29 -4.38 -16.57
C ALA A 135 -7.80 -4.29 -16.82
N ARG A 136 -8.23 -4.32 -18.10
CA ARG A 136 -9.66 -4.33 -18.45
C ARG A 136 -10.37 -5.58 -17.95
N HIS A 137 -9.69 -6.72 -18.00
CA HIS A 137 -10.24 -7.98 -17.51
C HIS A 137 -10.44 -7.93 -16.00
N LEU A 138 -9.43 -7.54 -15.22
CA LEU A 138 -9.52 -7.42 -13.77
C LEU A 138 -10.57 -6.39 -13.33
N ARG A 139 -10.73 -5.29 -14.08
CA ARG A 139 -11.78 -4.31 -13.80
C ARG A 139 -13.20 -4.90 -13.89
N SER A 140 -13.41 -5.88 -14.77
CA SER A 140 -14.71 -6.53 -14.95
C SER A 140 -14.93 -7.74 -14.05
N SER A 141 -13.85 -8.45 -13.66
CA SER A 141 -13.90 -9.71 -12.91
C SER A 141 -13.59 -9.55 -11.41
N GLY A 142 -13.03 -8.39 -11.01
CA GLY A 142 -12.45 -8.20 -9.68
C GLY A 142 -11.01 -8.69 -9.60
N SER A 143 -10.43 -8.63 -8.39
CA SER A 143 -9.11 -9.18 -8.11
C SER A 143 -9.12 -10.69 -8.29
N LEU A 144 -8.12 -11.22 -9.01
CA LEU A 144 -7.96 -12.65 -9.29
C LEU A 144 -6.61 -13.14 -8.77
N ARG A 145 -6.56 -14.39 -8.34
CA ARG A 145 -5.30 -15.07 -8.04
C ARG A 145 -4.62 -15.49 -9.33
N ALA A 146 -3.30 -15.43 -9.33
CA ALA A 146 -2.52 -15.74 -10.51
C ALA A 146 -1.15 -16.35 -10.16
N ILE A 147 -0.50 -16.92 -11.18
CA ILE A 147 0.87 -17.39 -11.13
C ILE A 147 1.66 -16.89 -12.34
N VAL A 148 2.85 -16.39 -12.11
CA VAL A 148 3.89 -16.23 -13.13
C VAL A 148 4.74 -17.49 -13.12
N THR A 149 4.81 -18.24 -14.21
CA THR A 149 5.57 -19.50 -14.27
C THR A 149 7.06 -19.27 -14.40
N ALA A 150 7.85 -20.23 -13.93
CA ALA A 150 9.27 -20.31 -14.28
C ALA A 150 9.42 -20.53 -15.80
N PRO A 151 10.45 -19.93 -16.45
CA PRO A 151 10.57 -20.01 -17.90
C PRO A 151 10.81 -21.45 -18.39
N GLY A 152 10.01 -21.85 -19.39
CA GLY A 152 10.13 -23.13 -20.07
C GLY A 152 9.84 -24.39 -19.24
N GLN A 153 9.32 -24.26 -18.03
CA GLN A 153 9.10 -25.38 -17.11
C GLN A 153 7.65 -25.84 -17.00
N THR A 154 6.69 -25.05 -17.51
CA THR A 154 5.27 -25.28 -17.26
C THR A 154 4.49 -25.15 -18.58
N ASP A 155 3.66 -26.12 -18.91
CA ASP A 155 2.72 -26.02 -20.03
C ASP A 155 1.46 -25.22 -19.63
N GLU A 156 0.59 -24.96 -20.60
CA GLU A 156 -0.61 -24.13 -20.40
C GLU A 156 -1.61 -24.76 -19.41
N ASP A 157 -1.81 -26.08 -19.48
CA ASP A 157 -2.80 -26.77 -18.63
C ASP A 157 -2.32 -26.87 -17.19
N GLU A 158 -1.03 -27.14 -17.01
CA GLU A 158 -0.38 -27.12 -15.69
C GLU A 158 -0.42 -25.70 -15.09
N ALA A 159 -0.15 -24.67 -15.89
CA ALA A 159 -0.20 -23.27 -15.42
C ALA A 159 -1.61 -22.89 -14.93
N ARG A 160 -2.67 -23.30 -15.66
CA ARG A 160 -4.07 -23.11 -15.26
C ARG A 160 -4.40 -23.86 -13.96
N ALA A 161 -3.90 -25.06 -13.79
CA ALA A 161 -4.11 -25.86 -12.57
C ALA A 161 -3.47 -25.18 -11.37
N LEU A 162 -2.20 -24.80 -11.49
CA LEU A 162 -1.45 -24.10 -10.43
C LEU A 162 -2.09 -22.77 -10.02
N ALA A 163 -2.62 -21.98 -10.98
CA ALA A 163 -3.28 -20.72 -10.69
C ALA A 163 -4.53 -20.90 -9.80
N ARG A 164 -5.28 -22.00 -9.94
CA ARG A 164 -6.44 -22.29 -9.10
C ARG A 164 -6.07 -22.73 -7.68
N GLU A 165 -4.88 -23.28 -7.50
CA GLU A 165 -4.36 -23.72 -6.21
C GLU A 165 -3.71 -22.61 -5.37
N VAL A 166 -3.52 -21.42 -5.95
CA VAL A 166 -2.96 -20.26 -5.22
C VAL A 166 -3.83 -19.99 -3.99
N PRO A 167 -3.25 -19.91 -2.77
CA PRO A 167 -4.01 -19.59 -1.57
C PRO A 167 -4.68 -18.23 -1.67
N ARG A 168 -5.84 -18.07 -1.05
CA ARG A 168 -6.51 -16.76 -0.99
C ARG A 168 -5.70 -15.78 -0.17
N TRP A 169 -5.67 -14.54 -0.59
CA TRP A 169 -4.96 -13.46 0.10
C TRP A 169 -5.50 -13.25 1.52
N GLU A 170 -6.82 -13.34 1.70
CA GLU A 170 -7.48 -13.18 2.99
C GLU A 170 -7.12 -14.26 4.01
N ASP A 171 -6.61 -15.41 3.56
CA ASP A 171 -6.27 -16.53 4.44
C ASP A 171 -4.81 -16.49 4.95
N GLN A 172 -4.02 -15.50 4.52
CA GLN A 172 -2.60 -15.40 4.83
C GLN A 172 -2.29 -14.24 5.79
N ASP A 173 -1.24 -14.39 6.60
CA ASP A 173 -0.76 -13.38 7.53
C ASP A 173 0.51 -12.71 6.97
N PHE A 174 0.31 -11.73 6.11
CA PHE A 174 1.42 -10.98 5.53
C PHE A 174 2.02 -9.94 6.48
N VAL A 175 1.27 -9.49 7.49
CA VAL A 175 1.80 -8.56 8.50
C VAL A 175 2.94 -9.20 9.29
N ALA A 176 2.77 -10.45 9.70
CA ALA A 176 3.84 -11.19 10.38
C ALA A 176 5.09 -11.39 9.49
N GLU A 177 4.92 -11.43 8.16
CA GLU A 177 6.04 -11.57 7.22
C GLU A 177 6.87 -10.28 7.10
N VAL A 178 6.24 -9.11 7.16
CA VAL A 178 6.88 -7.82 6.88
C VAL A 178 7.29 -7.05 8.13
N SER A 179 6.66 -7.31 9.26
CA SER A 179 6.93 -6.62 10.52
C SER A 179 8.28 -7.05 11.12
N PRO A 180 9.03 -6.15 11.77
CA PRO A 180 10.30 -6.50 12.40
C PRO A 180 10.11 -7.42 13.59
N ALA A 181 11.12 -8.23 13.89
CA ALA A 181 11.09 -9.13 15.05
C ALA A 181 11.33 -8.41 16.38
N ALA A 182 11.94 -7.22 16.37
CA ALA A 182 12.29 -6.48 17.56
C ALA A 182 12.13 -4.97 17.36
N ALA A 183 11.94 -4.26 18.45
CA ALA A 183 11.94 -2.80 18.45
C ALA A 183 13.29 -2.21 18.06
N ARG A 184 13.27 -1.04 17.41
CA ARG A 184 14.47 -0.27 17.09
C ARG A 184 14.18 1.23 17.15
N ASP A 185 15.16 2.01 17.55
CA ASP A 185 15.12 3.46 17.48
C ASP A 185 15.76 3.95 16.18
N GLU A 186 15.16 4.94 15.55
CA GLU A 186 15.64 5.56 14.31
C GLU A 186 16.20 6.94 14.61
N GLY A 187 17.52 7.10 14.43
CA GLY A 187 18.25 8.34 14.68
C GLY A 187 19.04 8.34 15.97
N ASP A 188 19.59 9.50 16.31
CA ASP A 188 20.38 9.68 17.51
C ASP A 188 19.45 9.84 18.74
N PRO A 189 19.58 9.00 19.79
CA PRO A 189 18.79 9.13 21.01
C PRO A 189 18.98 10.47 21.74
N SER A 190 20.08 11.19 21.50
CA SER A 190 20.37 12.50 22.09
C SER A 190 19.65 13.66 21.39
N GLU A 191 19.05 13.44 20.23
CA GLU A 191 18.22 14.45 19.56
C GLU A 191 17.03 14.83 20.45
N GLY A 192 16.74 16.12 20.54
CA GLY A 192 15.54 16.63 21.21
C GLY A 192 14.28 16.38 20.41
N GLY A 193 13.12 16.73 20.96
CA GLY A 193 11.81 16.63 20.29
C GLY A 193 10.98 15.44 20.72
N PRO A 194 9.71 15.38 20.24
CA PRO A 194 8.77 14.37 20.67
C PRO A 194 9.20 12.96 20.22
N LEU A 195 8.99 11.97 21.10
CA LEU A 195 9.18 10.56 20.73
C LEU A 195 7.89 10.00 20.15
N VAL A 196 7.97 9.54 18.91
CA VAL A 196 6.88 8.88 18.19
C VAL A 196 7.13 7.38 18.12
N ALA A 197 6.21 6.58 18.66
CA ALA A 197 6.21 5.14 18.46
C ALA A 197 5.47 4.80 17.16
N ILE A 198 6.09 4.01 16.27
CA ILE A 198 5.45 3.47 15.08
C ILE A 198 5.20 1.98 15.28
N ILE A 199 3.95 1.55 15.19
CA ILE A 199 3.61 0.13 15.14
C ILE A 199 3.73 -0.31 13.69
N ASP A 200 4.70 -1.18 13.43
CA ASP A 200 5.11 -1.56 12.08
C ASP A 200 4.32 -2.77 11.57
N PHE A 201 3.39 -2.51 10.66
CA PHE A 201 2.65 -3.53 9.90
C PHE A 201 3.19 -3.72 8.48
N GLY A 202 4.19 -2.94 8.08
CA GLY A 202 4.75 -2.83 6.74
C GLY A 202 5.19 -1.40 6.46
N LEU A 203 6.02 -0.87 7.35
CA LEU A 203 6.46 0.52 7.38
C LEU A 203 7.28 0.90 6.14
N LYS A 204 6.91 2.02 5.52
CA LYS A 204 7.70 2.66 4.47
C LYS A 204 8.70 3.66 5.05
N THR A 205 9.92 3.63 4.52
CA THR A 205 11.02 4.51 4.98
C THR A 205 10.67 5.99 4.90
N ASN A 206 9.85 6.40 3.91
CA ASN A 206 9.45 7.81 3.78
C ASN A 206 8.58 8.30 4.94
N ILE A 207 7.87 7.44 5.65
CA ILE A 207 7.13 7.81 6.88
C ILE A 207 8.12 8.22 7.97
N VAL A 208 9.14 7.41 8.23
CA VAL A 208 10.21 7.73 9.18
C VAL A 208 10.90 9.03 8.80
N ARG A 209 11.26 9.19 7.52
CA ARG A 209 11.87 10.43 7.00
C ARG A 209 10.98 11.64 7.21
N SER A 210 9.67 11.51 7.00
CA SER A 210 8.69 12.60 7.15
C SER A 210 8.56 13.06 8.59
N LEU A 211 8.56 12.14 9.54
CA LEU A 211 8.52 12.43 10.98
C LEU A 211 9.83 13.07 11.44
N ARG A 212 10.97 12.48 11.07
CA ARG A 212 12.29 13.00 11.48
C ARG A 212 12.62 14.39 10.92
N ARG A 213 12.23 14.67 9.67
CA ARG A 213 12.39 16.01 9.07
C ARG A 213 11.63 17.09 9.84
N ARG A 214 10.62 16.70 10.63
CA ARG A 214 9.81 17.57 11.50
C ARG A 214 10.30 17.60 12.94
N GLY A 215 11.45 17.00 13.22
CA GLY A 215 12.09 17.02 14.53
C GLY A 215 11.59 15.92 15.49
N ALA A 216 10.80 14.96 15.04
CA ALA A 216 10.41 13.85 15.88
C ALA A 216 11.52 12.78 15.97
N ARG A 217 11.74 12.24 17.16
CA ARG A 217 12.45 10.98 17.37
C ARG A 217 11.48 9.84 17.07
N VAL A 218 11.98 8.72 16.55
CA VAL A 218 11.13 7.62 16.11
C VAL A 218 11.61 6.32 16.74
N ARG A 219 10.66 5.60 17.35
CA ARG A 219 10.82 4.21 17.81
C ARG A 219 9.89 3.32 17.01
N VAL A 220 10.46 2.36 16.29
CA VAL A 220 9.70 1.37 15.52
C VAL A 220 9.48 0.14 16.39
N LEU A 221 8.22 -0.26 16.55
CA LEU A 221 7.80 -1.41 17.34
C LEU A 221 7.20 -2.47 16.41
N PRO A 222 7.35 -3.76 16.70
CA PRO A 222 6.72 -4.83 15.94
C PRO A 222 5.17 -4.77 16.03
N HIS A 223 4.48 -5.38 15.06
CA HIS A 223 3.02 -5.47 15.05
C HIS A 223 2.43 -6.17 16.30
N THR A 224 3.25 -6.93 17.01
CA THR A 224 2.90 -7.64 18.26
C THR A 224 3.13 -6.79 19.51
N ALA A 225 3.52 -5.52 19.37
CA ALA A 225 3.78 -4.64 20.50
C ALA A 225 2.58 -4.54 21.44
N THR A 226 2.86 -4.52 22.72
CA THR A 226 1.87 -4.36 23.78
C THR A 226 1.47 -2.88 23.97
N ALA A 227 0.33 -2.65 24.59
CA ALA A 227 -0.05 -1.28 24.96
C ALA A 227 0.97 -0.62 25.90
N ALA A 228 1.60 -1.38 26.79
CA ALA A 228 2.63 -0.86 27.71
C ALA A 228 3.88 -0.34 26.95
N GLU A 229 4.26 -1.00 25.86
CA GLU A 229 5.38 -0.57 25.01
C GLU A 229 5.00 0.62 24.14
N ALA A 230 3.85 0.54 23.45
CA ALA A 230 3.40 1.57 22.51
C ALA A 230 2.98 2.88 23.22
N LEU A 231 2.49 2.78 24.45
CA LEU A 231 1.98 3.88 25.26
C LEU A 231 2.89 4.18 26.46
N ALA A 232 4.18 3.82 26.37
CA ALA A 232 5.15 4.13 27.40
C ALA A 232 5.15 5.64 27.76
N ALA A 233 5.55 5.99 28.96
CA ALA A 233 5.44 7.36 29.47
C ALA A 233 6.27 8.38 28.69
N ASP A 234 7.35 7.93 28.04
CA ASP A 234 8.24 8.75 27.20
C ASP A 234 7.75 8.89 25.74
N VAL A 235 6.65 8.22 25.36
CA VAL A 235 6.09 8.31 24.01
C VAL A 235 5.06 9.43 23.93
N ASP A 236 5.26 10.38 23.03
CA ASP A 236 4.42 11.57 22.84
C ASP A 236 3.32 11.39 21.79
N GLY A 237 3.49 10.46 20.86
CA GLY A 237 2.52 10.15 19.80
C GLY A 237 2.71 8.75 19.23
N VAL A 238 1.66 8.19 18.65
CA VAL A 238 1.68 6.85 18.06
C VAL A 238 1.26 6.88 16.59
N VAL A 239 1.98 6.16 15.75
CA VAL A 239 1.63 5.93 14.35
C VAL A 239 1.33 4.46 14.14
N PHE A 240 0.18 4.14 13.56
CA PHE A 240 -0.13 2.84 13.01
C PHE A 240 0.21 2.86 11.52
N SER A 241 1.23 2.11 11.11
CA SER A 241 1.80 2.16 9.77
C SER A 241 0.89 1.54 8.71
N PRO A 242 1.18 1.74 7.40
CA PRO A 242 0.64 0.89 6.35
C PRO A 242 1.12 -0.55 6.48
N GLY A 243 0.53 -1.43 5.67
CA GLY A 243 0.93 -2.82 5.57
C GLY A 243 -0.01 -3.66 4.72
N PRO A 244 0.37 -4.91 4.44
CA PRO A 244 -0.44 -5.87 3.70
C PRO A 244 -1.46 -6.57 4.61
N GLY A 245 -2.53 -7.11 4.03
CA GLY A 245 -3.44 -8.01 4.74
C GLY A 245 -4.78 -7.40 5.12
N ASP A 246 -5.68 -8.26 5.58
CA ASP A 246 -7.03 -7.89 6.01
C ASP A 246 -7.03 -7.47 7.49
N PRO A 247 -7.44 -6.23 7.82
CA PRO A 247 -7.54 -5.76 9.21
C PRO A 247 -8.51 -6.60 10.06
N ALA A 248 -9.42 -7.35 9.45
CA ALA A 248 -10.34 -8.24 10.18
C ALA A 248 -9.61 -9.38 10.92
N ARG A 249 -8.40 -9.74 10.47
CA ARG A 249 -7.57 -10.78 11.11
C ARG A 249 -6.66 -10.25 12.21
N LEU A 250 -6.53 -8.94 12.35
CA LEU A 250 -5.56 -8.27 13.23
C LEU A 250 -6.18 -7.89 14.59
N SER A 251 -6.70 -8.87 15.32
CA SER A 251 -7.37 -8.63 16.62
C SER A 251 -6.46 -7.97 17.67
N GLY A 252 -5.18 -8.35 17.75
CA GLY A 252 -4.17 -7.75 18.61
C GLY A 252 -3.95 -6.26 18.30
N PRO A 253 -3.58 -5.89 17.07
CA PRO A 253 -3.49 -4.50 16.63
C PRO A 253 -4.76 -3.68 16.84
N VAL A 254 -5.96 -4.25 16.62
CA VAL A 254 -7.24 -3.57 16.90
C VAL A 254 -7.42 -3.33 18.41
N ALA A 255 -7.02 -4.27 19.26
CA ALA A 255 -7.05 -4.07 20.73
C ALA A 255 -6.06 -2.99 21.18
N LEU A 256 -4.86 -2.96 20.59
CA LEU A 256 -3.87 -1.91 20.83
C LEU A 256 -4.40 -0.52 20.39
N ALA A 257 -5.05 -0.44 19.24
CA ALA A 257 -5.66 0.80 18.77
C ALA A 257 -6.76 1.30 19.71
N ARG A 258 -7.59 0.42 20.28
CA ARG A 258 -8.57 0.79 21.31
C ARG A 258 -7.90 1.39 22.55
N ALA A 259 -6.80 0.78 23.00
CA ALA A 259 -6.04 1.31 24.13
C ALA A 259 -5.44 2.68 23.81
N ALA A 260 -4.91 2.88 22.60
CA ALA A 260 -4.35 4.17 22.16
C ALA A 260 -5.43 5.26 22.03
N ILE A 261 -6.62 4.94 21.54
CA ILE A 261 -7.76 5.87 21.51
C ILE A 261 -8.16 6.26 22.93
N ALA A 262 -8.26 5.30 23.85
CA ALA A 262 -8.64 5.56 25.24
C ALA A 262 -7.59 6.37 26.02
N ASP A 263 -6.31 6.25 25.70
CA ASP A 263 -5.21 7.03 26.27
C ASP A 263 -5.29 8.52 25.83
N GLY A 264 -5.79 8.81 24.63
CA GLY A 264 -6.05 10.16 24.14
C GLY A 264 -4.82 10.90 23.62
N ARG A 265 -3.65 10.27 23.54
CA ARG A 265 -2.44 10.90 22.94
C ARG A 265 -2.59 11.06 21.42
N PRO A 266 -1.77 11.91 20.77
CA PRO A 266 -1.72 12.03 19.32
C PRO A 266 -1.57 10.69 18.63
N LEU A 267 -2.50 10.39 17.70
CA LEU A 267 -2.58 9.11 17.01
C LEU A 267 -2.79 9.34 15.50
N LEU A 268 -1.92 8.75 14.69
CA LEU A 268 -2.02 8.77 13.24
C LEU A 268 -2.14 7.34 12.70
N GLY A 269 -3.16 7.07 11.87
CA GLY A 269 -3.30 5.82 11.13
C GLY A 269 -3.10 6.03 9.65
N ILE A 270 -2.23 5.22 9.01
CA ILE A 270 -1.95 5.31 7.57
C ILE A 270 -2.30 3.96 6.92
N CYS A 271 -3.15 3.97 5.90
CA CYS A 271 -3.56 2.82 5.08
C CYS A 271 -4.11 1.68 5.96
N LEU A 272 -3.38 0.58 6.17
CA LEU A 272 -3.80 -0.49 7.09
C LEU A 272 -4.02 0.05 8.53
N GLY A 273 -3.21 1.01 8.97
CA GLY A 273 -3.37 1.67 10.26
C GLY A 273 -4.69 2.44 10.39
N HIS A 274 -5.14 3.09 9.31
CA HIS A 274 -6.46 3.71 9.24
C HIS A 274 -7.58 2.67 9.43
N GLN A 275 -7.48 1.55 8.73
CA GLN A 275 -8.46 0.47 8.80
C GLN A 275 -8.52 -0.17 10.19
N ILE A 276 -7.36 -0.38 10.83
CA ILE A 276 -7.26 -0.91 12.19
C ILE A 276 -7.91 0.05 13.19
N ILE A 277 -7.64 1.36 13.11
CA ILE A 277 -8.24 2.38 13.97
C ILE A 277 -9.76 2.49 13.70
N GLY A 278 -10.19 2.44 12.43
CA GLY A 278 -11.61 2.40 12.09
C GLY A 278 -12.34 1.23 12.74
N ARG A 279 -11.75 0.03 12.70
CA ARG A 279 -12.28 -1.15 13.40
C ARG A 279 -12.25 -1.00 14.92
N ALA A 280 -11.22 -0.40 15.47
CA ALA A 280 -11.13 -0.11 16.90
C ALA A 280 -12.24 0.86 17.36
N ALA A 281 -12.58 1.83 16.50
CA ALA A 281 -13.71 2.74 16.69
C ALA A 281 -15.09 2.08 16.48
N GLY A 282 -15.15 0.83 16.01
CA GLY A 282 -16.39 0.06 15.84
C GLY A 282 -16.92 0.01 14.41
N ALA A 283 -16.24 0.60 13.43
CA ALA A 283 -16.62 0.48 12.03
C ALA A 283 -16.31 -0.92 11.47
N ASN A 284 -17.06 -1.33 10.46
CA ASN A 284 -16.75 -2.49 9.64
C ASN A 284 -15.83 -2.12 8.47
N THR A 285 -15.17 -3.12 7.91
CA THR A 285 -14.35 -3.01 6.70
C THR A 285 -14.87 -3.96 5.64
N ARG A 286 -14.62 -3.63 4.36
CA ARG A 286 -14.95 -4.51 3.22
C ARG A 286 -13.82 -4.49 2.20
N ARG A 287 -13.64 -5.59 1.48
CA ARG A 287 -12.77 -5.61 0.30
C ARG A 287 -13.46 -4.88 -0.87
N LEU A 288 -12.69 -4.08 -1.58
CA LEU A 288 -13.11 -3.43 -2.83
C LEU A 288 -13.16 -4.48 -3.96
N PRO A 289 -14.03 -4.29 -4.96
CA PRO A 289 -14.08 -5.20 -6.13
C PRO A 289 -12.75 -5.29 -6.87
N PHE A 290 -12.03 -4.19 -6.93
CA PHE A 290 -10.63 -4.06 -7.33
C PHE A 290 -10.03 -2.98 -6.45
N GLY A 291 -8.85 -3.21 -5.89
CA GLY A 291 -8.20 -2.27 -4.99
C GLY A 291 -7.82 -0.95 -5.66
N HIS A 292 -7.45 0.02 -4.85
CA HIS A 292 -6.88 1.28 -5.33
C HIS A 292 -5.36 1.18 -5.36
N HIS A 293 -4.77 1.19 -6.57
CA HIS A 293 -3.33 1.07 -6.78
C HIS A 293 -2.88 2.08 -7.84
N ALA A 294 -2.66 3.33 -7.41
CA ALA A 294 -2.32 4.43 -8.30
C ALA A 294 -1.72 5.61 -7.52
N ALA A 295 -1.16 6.57 -8.24
CA ALA A 295 -0.62 7.80 -7.67
C ALA A 295 -1.42 9.05 -8.10
N ASN A 296 -2.70 8.92 -8.43
CA ASN A 296 -3.51 9.99 -9.01
C ASN A 296 -4.99 9.96 -8.55
N HIS A 297 -5.27 9.46 -7.36
CA HIS A 297 -6.62 9.47 -6.79
C HIS A 297 -6.96 10.83 -6.18
N PRO A 298 -8.08 11.46 -6.59
CA PRO A 298 -8.53 12.71 -6.02
C PRO A 298 -9.30 12.45 -4.72
N VAL A 299 -8.76 12.89 -3.61
CA VAL A 299 -9.38 12.78 -2.28
C VAL A 299 -9.84 14.14 -1.81
N LYS A 300 -11.11 14.24 -1.42
CA LYS A 300 -11.71 15.45 -0.90
C LYS A 300 -11.75 15.43 0.62
N ASP A 301 -11.21 16.46 1.24
CA ASP A 301 -11.42 16.77 2.65
C ASP A 301 -12.81 17.41 2.82
N LEU A 302 -13.64 16.81 3.67
CA LEU A 302 -15.04 17.21 3.83
C LEU A 302 -15.21 18.46 4.67
N GLU A 303 -14.22 18.80 5.49
CA GLU A 303 -14.24 20.00 6.33
C GLU A 303 -13.85 21.23 5.53
N THR A 304 -12.73 21.14 4.80
CA THR A 304 -12.18 22.28 4.06
C THR A 304 -12.70 22.39 2.63
N GLY A 305 -13.22 21.30 2.08
CA GLY A 305 -13.61 21.18 0.67
C GLY A 305 -12.43 21.06 -0.29
N LEU A 306 -11.18 21.04 0.20
CA LEU A 306 -9.99 20.91 -0.62
C LEU A 306 -9.90 19.50 -1.21
N VAL A 307 -9.40 19.43 -2.44
CA VAL A 307 -9.11 18.18 -3.14
C VAL A 307 -7.59 18.05 -3.29
N GLN A 308 -7.06 16.91 -2.86
CA GLN A 308 -5.65 16.55 -3.01
C GLN A 308 -5.53 15.35 -3.92
N VAL A 309 -4.44 15.27 -4.67
CA VAL A 309 -4.09 14.07 -5.43
C VAL A 309 -3.25 13.16 -4.53
N THR A 310 -3.63 11.89 -4.44
CA THR A 310 -3.04 10.96 -3.46
C THR A 310 -2.50 9.70 -4.10
N ALA A 311 -1.56 9.07 -3.41
CA ALA A 311 -1.05 7.73 -3.73
C ALA A 311 -1.84 6.67 -2.97
N GLN A 312 -2.28 5.63 -3.67
CA GLN A 312 -3.14 4.58 -3.14
C GLN A 312 -2.50 3.20 -3.34
N ASN A 313 -2.58 2.36 -2.31
CA ASN A 313 -2.21 0.95 -2.38
C ASN A 313 -2.98 0.14 -1.33
N HIS A 314 -4.26 -0.14 -1.59
CA HIS A 314 -5.10 -0.91 -0.66
C HIS A 314 -6.23 -1.67 -1.36
N GLU A 315 -6.58 -2.82 -0.81
CA GLU A 315 -7.67 -3.70 -1.24
C GLU A 315 -8.92 -3.53 -0.36
N VAL A 316 -8.78 -2.99 0.84
CA VAL A 316 -9.84 -2.90 1.85
C VAL A 316 -10.14 -1.44 2.15
N THR A 317 -11.40 -1.13 2.44
CA THR A 317 -11.86 0.19 2.88
C THR A 317 -12.73 0.09 4.13
N VAL A 318 -12.79 1.17 4.90
CA VAL A 318 -13.72 1.33 6.03
C VAL A 318 -15.12 1.65 5.50
N ILE A 319 -16.14 1.03 6.08
CA ILE A 319 -17.55 1.29 5.75
C ILE A 319 -18.04 2.42 6.67
N GLY A 320 -18.09 3.64 6.15
CA GLY A 320 -18.39 4.85 6.93
C GLY A 320 -19.74 4.81 7.66
N GLU A 321 -20.76 4.22 7.04
CA GLU A 321 -22.12 4.09 7.58
C GLU A 321 -22.20 3.18 8.81
N THR A 322 -21.18 2.35 9.02
CA THR A 322 -21.10 1.47 10.20
C THR A 322 -20.36 2.09 11.39
N LEU A 323 -19.79 3.29 11.20
CA LEU A 323 -19.05 3.98 12.26
C LEU A 323 -20.04 4.48 13.33
N PRO A 324 -19.95 3.99 14.58
CA PRO A 324 -20.88 4.40 15.62
C PRO A 324 -20.71 5.88 15.98
N GLU A 325 -21.79 6.62 16.09
CA GLU A 325 -21.76 8.03 16.51
C GLU A 325 -21.07 8.21 17.86
N ALA A 326 -21.32 7.29 18.80
CA ALA A 326 -20.73 7.29 20.13
C ALA A 326 -19.22 7.05 20.13
N SER A 327 -18.61 6.66 19.01
CA SER A 327 -17.16 6.49 18.89
C SER A 327 -16.38 7.80 18.96
N GLY A 328 -17.04 8.92 18.72
CA GLY A 328 -16.41 10.24 18.61
C GLY A 328 -15.71 10.49 17.26
N PHE A 329 -15.65 9.50 16.39
CA PHE A 329 -15.05 9.65 15.04
C PHE A 329 -16.07 10.13 14.01
N VAL A 330 -15.55 10.80 12.99
CA VAL A 330 -16.29 11.21 11.78
C VAL A 330 -15.49 10.84 10.56
N VAL A 331 -16.17 10.56 9.44
CA VAL A 331 -15.55 10.50 8.12
C VAL A 331 -15.09 11.90 7.76
N SER A 332 -13.80 12.07 7.53
CA SER A 332 -13.19 13.36 7.22
C SER A 332 -12.81 13.53 5.76
N GLN A 333 -12.60 12.42 5.05
CA GLN A 333 -12.15 12.44 3.66
C GLN A 333 -12.78 11.30 2.86
N ILE A 334 -13.02 11.55 1.55
CA ILE A 334 -13.56 10.58 0.59
C ILE A 334 -12.81 10.62 -0.73
N ASP A 335 -12.68 9.46 -1.40
CA ASP A 335 -12.26 9.37 -2.80
C ASP A 335 -13.39 9.89 -3.72
N LEU A 336 -13.04 10.76 -4.68
CA LEU A 336 -14.03 11.31 -5.61
C LEU A 336 -14.36 10.37 -6.78
N ASN A 337 -13.62 9.27 -6.95
CA ASN A 337 -13.91 8.30 -8.01
C ASN A 337 -15.04 7.35 -7.62
N ASP A 338 -15.13 6.94 -6.34
CA ASP A 338 -16.10 5.92 -5.92
C ASP A 338 -16.77 6.19 -4.56
N GLY A 339 -16.40 7.29 -3.88
CA GLY A 339 -16.96 7.68 -2.59
C GLY A 339 -16.46 6.86 -1.40
N SER A 340 -15.45 6.01 -1.57
CA SER A 340 -14.84 5.28 -0.45
C SER A 340 -14.27 6.20 0.61
N VAL A 341 -14.28 5.73 1.87
CA VAL A 341 -13.73 6.49 3.01
C VAL A 341 -12.22 6.53 2.91
N GLU A 342 -11.68 7.75 2.90
CA GLU A 342 -10.26 8.03 2.77
C GLU A 342 -9.62 8.62 4.03
N GLY A 343 -10.43 8.97 5.02
CA GLY A 343 -9.93 9.48 6.30
C GLY A 343 -10.99 9.51 7.38
N LEU A 344 -10.54 9.36 8.63
CA LEU A 344 -11.32 9.56 9.84
C LEU A 344 -10.63 10.59 10.74
N ARG A 345 -11.39 11.40 11.44
CA ARG A 345 -10.91 12.29 12.52
C ARG A 345 -11.76 12.10 13.77
N HIS A 346 -11.12 12.20 14.93
CA HIS A 346 -11.86 12.22 16.19
C HIS A 346 -12.27 13.65 16.55
N ARG A 347 -13.49 13.85 17.04
CA ARG A 347 -14.08 15.18 17.28
C ARG A 347 -13.37 15.99 18.38
N THR A 348 -12.76 15.32 19.36
CA THR A 348 -12.20 15.96 20.55
C THR A 348 -10.77 15.52 20.89
N LEU A 349 -10.28 14.45 20.27
CA LEU A 349 -8.91 13.95 20.50
C LEU A 349 -8.02 14.26 19.31
N PRO A 350 -6.71 14.37 19.50
CA PRO A 350 -5.75 14.61 18.41
C PRO A 350 -5.49 13.33 17.60
N ILE A 351 -6.55 12.78 16.99
CA ILE A 351 -6.52 11.52 16.24
C ILE A 351 -6.99 11.77 14.82
N GLU A 352 -6.13 11.45 13.87
CA GLU A 352 -6.40 11.52 12.43
C GLU A 352 -5.95 10.24 11.75
N THR A 353 -6.69 9.79 10.74
CA THR A 353 -6.30 8.64 9.93
C THR A 353 -6.53 8.92 8.45
N VAL A 354 -5.67 8.36 7.62
CA VAL A 354 -5.76 8.47 6.16
C VAL A 354 -5.60 7.11 5.51
N GLN A 355 -6.42 6.80 4.50
CA GLN A 355 -6.37 5.55 3.76
C GLN A 355 -5.22 5.54 2.74
N TYR A 356 -4.94 6.69 2.16
CA TYR A 356 -3.87 6.89 1.19
C TYR A 356 -2.49 6.99 1.87
N HIS A 357 -1.44 7.09 1.05
CA HIS A 357 -0.06 7.23 1.47
C HIS A 357 0.41 8.70 1.42
N PRO A 358 0.33 9.46 2.54
CA PRO A 358 0.72 10.86 2.56
C PRO A 358 2.23 11.08 2.39
N GLU A 359 3.03 10.04 2.62
CA GLU A 359 4.49 10.04 2.46
C GLU A 359 4.95 9.96 1.00
N GLY A 360 4.03 9.66 0.05
CA GLY A 360 4.38 9.37 -1.34
C GLY A 360 5.20 8.07 -1.48
N GLY A 361 6.01 8.00 -2.54
CA GLY A 361 6.88 6.86 -2.82
C GLY A 361 6.13 5.59 -3.28
N PRO A 362 5.63 5.60 -4.55
CA PRO A 362 5.55 6.73 -5.49
C PRO A 362 4.35 7.60 -5.20
N GLY A 363 4.39 8.83 -5.72
CA GLY A 363 3.21 9.67 -5.77
C GLY A 363 3.44 11.12 -5.40
N PRO A 364 2.37 11.92 -5.46
CA PRO A 364 2.39 13.33 -5.11
C PRO A 364 2.67 13.52 -3.61
N LEU A 365 3.10 14.72 -3.26
CA LEU A 365 3.41 15.13 -1.89
C LEU A 365 2.38 16.12 -1.33
N ASP A 366 1.21 16.20 -1.94
CA ASP A 366 0.13 17.14 -1.59
C ASP A 366 -0.36 16.94 -0.15
N ALA A 367 -0.29 15.71 0.35
CA ALA A 367 -0.83 15.31 1.64
C ALA A 367 0.16 15.37 2.81
N LEU A 368 1.37 15.88 2.62
CA LEU A 368 2.41 15.94 3.67
C LEU A 368 1.98 16.70 4.94
N ALA A 369 1.00 17.61 4.83
CA ALA A 369 0.44 18.34 5.97
C ALA A 369 -0.15 17.45 7.08
N VAL A 370 -0.50 16.19 6.77
CA VAL A 370 -0.90 15.20 7.78
C VAL A 370 0.20 15.01 8.83
N PHE A 371 1.46 14.90 8.39
CA PHE A 371 2.60 14.79 9.30
C PHE A 371 2.87 16.09 10.09
N ASP A 372 2.60 17.26 9.50
CA ASP A 372 2.77 18.55 10.20
C ASP A 372 1.80 18.64 11.38
N ARG A 373 0.53 18.31 11.17
CA ARG A 373 -0.50 18.31 12.23
C ARG A 373 -0.17 17.30 13.33
N PHE A 374 0.18 16.07 12.94
CA PHE A 374 0.50 15.01 13.90
C PHE A 374 1.73 15.35 14.77
N VAL A 375 2.84 15.81 14.15
CA VAL A 375 4.06 16.16 14.89
C VAL A 375 3.85 17.40 15.74
N SER A 376 3.05 18.39 15.30
CA SER A 376 2.67 19.53 16.13
C SER A 376 1.94 19.10 17.40
N ALA A 377 0.96 18.19 17.29
CA ALA A 377 0.25 17.65 18.43
C ALA A 377 1.17 16.85 19.39
N ALA A 378 2.07 16.04 18.85
CA ALA A 378 3.06 15.30 19.64
C ALA A 378 4.03 16.25 20.35
N THR A 379 4.43 17.35 19.70
CA THR A 379 5.31 18.38 20.30
C THR A 379 4.61 19.13 21.43
N ALA A 380 3.33 19.47 21.28
CA ALA A 380 2.54 20.10 22.36
C ALA A 380 2.50 19.19 23.58
N ARG A 381 2.23 17.88 23.41
CA ARG A 381 2.26 16.89 24.49
C ARG A 381 3.64 16.77 25.15
N HIS A 382 4.72 16.72 24.35
CA HIS A 382 6.10 16.65 24.82
C HIS A 382 6.45 17.84 25.73
N GLY A 383 5.94 19.04 25.41
CA GLY A 383 6.08 20.24 26.21
C GLY A 383 5.15 20.34 27.44
N GLY A 384 4.37 19.30 27.74
CA GLY A 384 3.39 19.27 28.84
C GLY A 384 2.11 20.06 28.57
N GLY A 385 1.87 20.46 27.31
CA GLY A 385 0.61 21.10 26.86
C GLY A 385 -0.46 20.07 26.46
N GLU A 386 -1.69 20.54 26.31
CA GLU A 386 -2.78 19.75 25.73
C GLU A 386 -2.77 19.90 24.21
N PRO A 387 -2.66 18.79 23.45
CA PRO A 387 -2.75 18.85 21.98
C PRO A 387 -4.15 19.27 21.54
N GLU A 388 -4.22 20.13 20.52
CA GLU A 388 -5.51 20.50 19.93
C GLU A 388 -6.13 19.33 19.15
N PRO A 389 -7.49 19.22 19.16
CA PRO A 389 -8.19 18.27 18.30
C PRO A 389 -7.88 18.51 16.83
N THR A 390 -7.85 17.43 16.03
CA THR A 390 -7.60 17.51 14.57
C THR A 390 -8.80 18.04 13.77
N VAL A 391 -9.95 18.19 14.42
CA VAL A 391 -11.22 18.67 13.80
C VAL A 391 -11.50 20.09 14.26
N GLY A 392 -11.70 21.01 13.30
CA GLY A 392 -12.41 22.25 13.54
C GLY A 392 -13.91 21.98 13.85
N LYS A 393 -14.74 23.01 13.97
CA LYS A 393 -16.18 22.84 14.24
C LYS A 393 -16.88 22.26 13.00
N VAL A 394 -16.93 20.92 12.85
CA VAL A 394 -17.66 20.25 11.78
C VAL A 394 -19.06 19.88 12.28
N GLU A 395 -20.09 20.45 11.65
CA GLU A 395 -21.42 19.85 11.67
C GLU A 395 -21.36 18.52 10.92
N ALA A 396 -22.01 17.48 11.46
CA ALA A 396 -22.00 16.16 10.85
C ALA A 396 -22.56 16.26 9.42
N VAL A 397 -21.68 16.06 8.44
CA VAL A 397 -22.11 15.91 7.03
C VAL A 397 -22.72 14.53 6.91
N HIS A 398 -24.05 14.45 6.79
CA HIS A 398 -24.71 13.21 6.38
C HIS A 398 -24.32 12.97 4.92
N LEU A 399 -23.35 12.05 4.72
CA LEU A 399 -23.03 11.54 3.40
C LEU A 399 -24.16 10.59 2.98
N ASP A 400 -24.99 11.02 2.06
CA ASP A 400 -25.79 10.08 1.28
C ASP A 400 -24.87 9.45 0.21
N THR A 401 -24.14 8.43 0.64
CA THR A 401 -23.23 7.65 -0.23
C THR A 401 -23.98 7.00 -1.38
N ALA A 402 -25.28 6.71 -1.22
CA ALA A 402 -26.12 6.17 -2.28
C ALA A 402 -26.42 7.23 -3.36
N GLU A 403 -26.58 8.50 -2.98
CA GLU A 403 -26.73 9.60 -3.93
C GLU A 403 -25.41 9.89 -4.66
N LEU A 404 -24.29 9.88 -3.95
CA LEU A 404 -22.97 10.07 -4.56
C LEU A 404 -22.66 8.96 -5.57
N GLN A 405 -22.94 7.71 -5.22
CA GLN A 405 -22.76 6.56 -6.13
C GLN A 405 -23.68 6.64 -7.35
N ARG A 406 -24.93 7.10 -7.20
CA ARG A 406 -25.86 7.30 -8.34
C ARG A 406 -25.34 8.37 -9.30
N ARG A 407 -24.87 9.51 -8.80
CA ARG A 407 -24.27 10.57 -9.63
C ARG A 407 -23.02 10.12 -10.37
N LEU A 408 -22.15 9.33 -9.71
CA LEU A 408 -20.93 8.78 -10.31
C LEU A 408 -21.21 7.69 -11.36
N GLN A 409 -22.36 7.02 -11.27
CA GLN A 409 -22.79 6.00 -12.24
C GLN A 409 -23.54 6.58 -13.46
N GLY A 410 -23.77 7.89 -13.51
CA GLY A 410 -24.45 8.56 -14.63
C GLY A 410 -25.92 8.16 -14.76
N MET A 411 -26.61 7.89 -13.66
CA MET A 411 -28.01 7.46 -13.60
C MET A 411 -28.97 8.61 -13.26
N ASP A 412 -28.54 9.88 -13.40
CA ASP A 412 -29.41 11.08 -13.35
C ASP A 412 -29.51 11.73 -14.72
#